data_8c33029b4f9506f5c87a5ca33cb70c20
#
_entry.id   8c33029b4f9506f5c87a5ca33cb70c20
#
_cell.length_a   1.000
_cell.length_b   1.000
_cell.length_c   1.000
_cell.angle_alpha   90.00
_cell.angle_beta   90.00
_cell.angle_gamma   90.00
#
_symmetry.space_group_name_H-M   'P 1'
#
loop_
_entity.id
_entity.type
_entity.pdbx_description
1 polymer ?
#
loop_
_entity_poly.entity_id
_entity_poly.type
_entity_poly.pdbx_seq_one_letter_code
_entity_poly.pdbx_strand_id
1 'polypeptide(L)'
;MLSIEPKNISPAARYVVEGLQKAGFTAYVVGGCVRDLLLGHQPKDFDVATNATPEEVHEQFRGSRLIGRRFRLVHVRKGREVIEVSTFRGSQPHAEQGPAHGKNENIFGTFEEDAFRRDFTINALYYDPTKQELLDPTARGLTDLNARALVIIGDPLTRFTEDPVRMIRAARFLAKLDFKIDPSLKTVIKKNAALLQLVAPARLFEEFLKLSLAGQSESTFEALNDLNLLHPMFPFNHQTHQLTAFERHALASTDERIRSGKSVTPAFLLASLLWDGFLVQKQKSLEQGLGLLDAAQAASDTTVLDQLPAIAIPKRFTQTMKEIWELQDRLEFKVGRRPLRLLEHKRFRAAYDFLLLREKEDSKLTEPADWWTRVQGESPDVQRDMLKLLDRHPKQPRRRKKRQRKPSPPFESPSE
;
A
#
# COMPACT_ATOMS: atom_id res chain seq x y z
N MET A 1 -13.02 0.74 33.58
CA MET A 1 -12.01 -0.33 33.42
C MET A 1 -12.21 -0.96 32.05
N LEU A 2 -11.17 -1.10 31.24
CA LEU A 2 -11.27 -1.79 29.95
C LEU A 2 -11.54 -3.28 30.20
N SER A 3 -12.60 -3.83 29.63
CA SER A 3 -12.94 -5.26 29.78
C SER A 3 -13.42 -5.81 28.44
N ILE A 4 -13.18 -7.11 28.24
CA ILE A 4 -13.66 -7.82 27.06
C ILE A 4 -14.89 -8.62 27.45
N GLU A 5 -16.00 -8.38 26.76
CA GLU A 5 -17.16 -9.22 26.93
C GLU A 5 -16.96 -10.57 26.21
N PRO A 6 -17.13 -11.71 26.90
CA PRO A 6 -16.87 -13.03 26.29
C PRO A 6 -17.65 -13.31 25.01
N LYS A 7 -18.83 -12.71 24.85
CA LYS A 7 -19.66 -12.84 23.63
C LYS A 7 -19.04 -12.21 22.39
N ASN A 8 -18.10 -11.25 22.57
CA ASN A 8 -17.43 -10.55 21.47
C ASN A 8 -16.23 -11.34 20.92
N ILE A 9 -15.82 -12.41 21.61
CA ILE A 9 -14.78 -13.33 21.09
C ILE A 9 -15.42 -14.24 20.06
N SER A 10 -14.80 -14.37 18.88
CA SER A 10 -15.24 -15.29 17.84
C SER A 10 -15.41 -16.71 18.40
N PRO A 11 -16.54 -17.40 18.11
CA PRO A 11 -16.70 -18.80 18.48
C PRO A 11 -15.60 -19.71 17.92
N ALA A 12 -15.04 -19.37 16.75
CA ALA A 12 -13.92 -20.11 16.18
C ALA A 12 -12.62 -19.91 16.96
N ALA A 13 -12.32 -18.66 17.37
CA ALA A 13 -11.14 -18.37 18.19
C ALA A 13 -11.24 -19.06 19.56
N ARG A 14 -12.40 -19.01 20.21
CA ARG A 14 -12.67 -19.73 21.46
C ARG A 14 -12.48 -21.24 21.29
N TYR A 15 -13.03 -21.82 20.23
CA TYR A 15 -12.88 -23.26 19.93
C TYR A 15 -11.41 -23.66 19.79
N VAL A 16 -10.59 -22.83 19.15
CA VAL A 16 -9.15 -23.10 18.96
C VAL A 16 -8.42 -23.03 20.29
N VAL A 17 -8.64 -21.97 21.10
CA VAL A 17 -8.00 -21.84 22.42
C VAL A 17 -8.40 -23.00 23.35
N GLU A 18 -9.71 -23.30 23.48
CA GLU A 18 -10.19 -24.41 24.29
C GLU A 18 -9.63 -25.76 23.86
N GLY A 19 -9.54 -26.00 22.53
CA GLY A 19 -8.98 -27.23 21.97
C GLY A 19 -7.52 -27.43 22.35
N LEU A 20 -6.70 -26.38 22.21
CA LEU A 20 -5.28 -26.42 22.62
C LEU A 20 -5.10 -26.58 24.13
N GLN A 21 -5.88 -25.85 24.94
CA GLN A 21 -5.81 -25.97 26.40
C GLN A 21 -6.23 -27.35 26.89
N LYS A 22 -7.25 -27.98 26.30
CA LYS A 22 -7.66 -29.36 26.59
C LYS A 22 -6.58 -30.39 26.24
N ALA A 23 -5.76 -30.11 25.22
CA ALA A 23 -4.62 -30.93 24.85
C ALA A 23 -3.37 -30.67 25.73
N GLY A 24 -3.46 -29.79 26.74
CA GLY A 24 -2.39 -29.49 27.68
C GLY A 24 -1.48 -28.32 27.29
N PHE A 25 -1.79 -27.62 26.19
CA PHE A 25 -1.03 -26.47 25.73
C PHE A 25 -1.55 -25.17 26.35
N THR A 26 -0.65 -24.19 26.49
CA THR A 26 -1.02 -22.80 26.76
C THR A 26 -1.46 -22.14 25.48
N ALA A 27 -2.63 -21.46 25.47
CA ALA A 27 -3.11 -20.76 24.29
C ALA A 27 -3.95 -19.54 24.68
N TYR A 28 -3.79 -18.45 23.92
CA TYR A 28 -4.47 -17.17 24.16
C TYR A 28 -4.89 -16.52 22.84
N VAL A 29 -5.99 -15.78 22.84
CA VAL A 29 -6.27 -14.77 21.83
C VAL A 29 -5.31 -13.59 22.01
N VAL A 30 -4.76 -13.00 20.93
CA VAL A 30 -3.63 -12.07 21.07
C VAL A 30 -3.64 -10.92 20.04
N GLY A 31 -3.05 -9.82 20.45
CA GLY A 31 -2.64 -8.74 19.53
C GLY A 31 -3.76 -7.81 19.11
N GLY A 32 -3.90 -7.57 17.83
CA GLY A 32 -4.82 -6.57 17.27
C GLY A 32 -6.29 -6.78 17.65
N CYS A 33 -6.75 -8.01 17.73
CA CYS A 33 -8.13 -8.32 18.11
C CYS A 33 -8.41 -8.00 19.60
N VAL A 34 -7.46 -8.30 20.49
CA VAL A 34 -7.59 -7.96 21.91
C VAL A 34 -7.64 -6.44 22.11
N ARG A 35 -6.73 -5.72 21.47
CA ARG A 35 -6.71 -4.26 21.46
C ARG A 35 -8.02 -3.67 20.92
N ASP A 36 -8.47 -4.13 19.75
CA ASP A 36 -9.66 -3.59 19.09
C ASP A 36 -10.91 -3.84 19.94
N LEU A 37 -11.04 -5.02 20.59
CA LEU A 37 -12.13 -5.32 21.54
C LEU A 37 -12.11 -4.40 22.76
N LEU A 38 -10.92 -4.14 23.34
CA LEU A 38 -10.77 -3.23 24.48
C LEU A 38 -11.13 -1.78 24.12
N LEU A 39 -10.95 -1.38 22.85
CA LEU A 39 -11.39 -0.08 22.33
C LEU A 39 -12.88 -0.06 21.93
N GLY A 40 -13.62 -1.15 22.10
CA GLY A 40 -15.02 -1.26 21.70
C GLY A 40 -15.23 -1.47 20.21
N HIS A 41 -14.19 -1.83 19.46
CA HIS A 41 -14.28 -2.13 18.04
C HIS A 41 -14.45 -3.63 17.80
N GLN A 42 -15.18 -3.98 16.72
CA GLN A 42 -15.29 -5.37 16.30
C GLN A 42 -14.05 -5.73 15.45
N PRO A 43 -13.24 -6.72 15.88
CA PRO A 43 -12.09 -7.20 15.09
C PRO A 43 -12.54 -7.85 13.78
N LYS A 44 -11.73 -7.70 12.73
CA LYS A 44 -11.95 -8.42 11.46
C LYS A 44 -11.48 -9.86 11.57
N ASP A 45 -10.34 -10.09 12.20
CA ASP A 45 -9.65 -11.36 12.30
C ASP A 45 -9.24 -11.59 13.75
N PHE A 46 -9.14 -12.86 14.15
CA PHE A 46 -8.68 -13.27 15.48
C PHE A 46 -7.41 -14.10 15.31
N ASP A 47 -6.37 -13.74 16.08
CA ASP A 47 -5.11 -14.45 16.15
C ASP A 47 -5.00 -15.18 17.48
N VAL A 48 -4.41 -16.37 17.45
CA VAL A 48 -4.13 -17.19 18.65
C VAL A 48 -2.63 -17.42 18.75
N ALA A 49 -2.07 -17.27 19.95
CA ALA A 49 -0.69 -17.63 20.25
C ALA A 49 -0.67 -18.77 21.26
N THR A 50 0.26 -19.73 21.08
CA THR A 50 0.34 -20.95 21.89
C THR A 50 1.80 -21.41 22.06
N ASN A 51 2.07 -22.26 23.06
CA ASN A 51 3.32 -22.98 23.16
C ASN A 51 3.36 -24.27 22.33
N ALA A 52 2.23 -24.70 21.73
CA ALA A 52 2.22 -25.82 20.80
C ALA A 52 3.00 -25.47 19.53
N THR A 53 3.78 -26.42 19.00
CA THR A 53 4.45 -26.30 17.69
C THR A 53 3.41 -26.27 16.56
N PRO A 54 3.77 -25.75 15.37
CA PRO A 54 2.84 -25.77 14.24
C PRO A 54 2.35 -27.16 13.86
N GLU A 55 3.19 -28.16 14.02
CA GLU A 55 2.88 -29.57 13.78
C GLU A 55 1.85 -30.09 14.77
N GLU A 56 2.03 -29.85 16.08
CA GLU A 56 1.08 -30.22 17.14
C GLU A 56 -0.28 -29.53 16.96
N VAL A 57 -0.28 -28.23 16.59
CA VAL A 57 -1.52 -27.52 16.24
C VAL A 57 -2.23 -28.19 15.04
N HIS A 58 -1.44 -28.59 14.02
CA HIS A 58 -1.99 -29.24 12.83
C HIS A 58 -2.58 -30.61 13.15
N GLU A 59 -1.95 -31.37 14.02
CA GLU A 59 -2.44 -32.69 14.47
C GLU A 59 -3.74 -32.55 15.30
N GLN A 60 -3.81 -31.50 16.14
CA GLN A 60 -4.99 -31.26 17.00
C GLN A 60 -6.25 -30.87 16.19
N PHE A 61 -6.08 -30.19 15.03
CA PHE A 61 -7.23 -29.67 14.27
C PHE A 61 -7.27 -30.22 12.83
N ARG A 62 -8.19 -31.15 12.54
CA ARG A 62 -8.36 -31.76 11.21
C ARG A 62 -8.60 -30.76 10.06
N GLY A 63 -9.18 -29.59 10.35
CA GLY A 63 -9.46 -28.53 9.39
C GLY A 63 -8.36 -27.49 9.25
N SER A 64 -7.10 -27.82 9.58
CA SER A 64 -6.00 -26.87 9.60
C SER A 64 -5.06 -27.01 8.39
N ARG A 65 -4.26 -25.97 8.16
CA ARG A 65 -3.23 -25.92 7.11
C ARG A 65 -2.00 -25.20 7.62
N LEU A 66 -0.82 -25.80 7.43
CA LEU A 66 0.48 -25.18 7.66
C LEU A 66 0.75 -24.12 6.59
N ILE A 67 1.08 -22.89 7.00
CA ILE A 67 1.35 -21.74 6.14
C ILE A 67 2.75 -21.20 6.45
N GLY A 68 3.41 -20.69 5.41
CA GLY A 68 4.73 -20.07 5.52
C GLY A 68 5.89 -21.07 5.41
N ARG A 69 6.99 -20.62 4.80
CA ARG A 69 8.24 -21.40 4.69
C ARG A 69 9.23 -21.02 5.79
N ARG A 70 9.34 -19.72 6.06
CA ARG A 70 10.32 -19.17 7.00
C ARG A 70 9.75 -19.03 8.42
N PHE A 71 8.50 -18.58 8.53
CA PHE A 71 7.76 -18.46 9.77
C PHE A 71 6.49 -19.28 9.63
N ARG A 72 6.54 -20.50 10.18
CA ARG A 72 5.41 -21.40 10.12
C ARG A 72 4.32 -20.92 11.08
N LEU A 73 3.11 -20.88 10.60
CA LEU A 73 1.88 -20.68 11.38
C LEU A 73 0.82 -21.64 10.86
N VAL A 74 -0.26 -21.78 11.58
CA VAL A 74 -1.35 -22.70 11.22
C VAL A 74 -2.63 -21.92 11.03
N HIS A 75 -3.24 -22.06 9.87
CA HIS A 75 -4.62 -21.62 9.66
C HIS A 75 -5.57 -22.74 10.10
N VAL A 76 -6.31 -22.52 11.17
CA VAL A 76 -7.36 -23.44 11.62
C VAL A 76 -8.71 -22.93 11.15
N ARG A 77 -9.38 -23.73 10.32
CA ARG A 77 -10.71 -23.38 9.79
C ARG A 77 -11.82 -23.94 10.67
N LYS A 78 -12.71 -23.07 11.11
CA LYS A 78 -13.96 -23.45 11.79
C LYS A 78 -15.15 -22.75 11.14
N GLY A 79 -15.96 -23.50 10.42
CA GLY A 79 -17.06 -22.95 9.63
C GLY A 79 -16.54 -22.04 8.51
N ARG A 80 -16.94 -20.78 8.53
CA ARG A 80 -16.50 -19.75 7.55
C ARG A 80 -15.26 -18.97 8.00
N GLU A 81 -14.90 -19.08 9.28
CA GLU A 81 -13.76 -18.36 9.83
C GLU A 81 -12.47 -19.16 9.72
N VAL A 82 -11.37 -18.44 9.59
CA VAL A 82 -10.00 -18.97 9.64
C VAL A 82 -9.29 -18.25 10.77
N ILE A 83 -8.79 -19.02 11.74
CA ILE A 83 -8.00 -18.52 12.87
C ILE A 83 -6.53 -18.76 12.58
N GLU A 84 -5.73 -17.69 12.62
CA GLU A 84 -4.29 -17.79 12.54
C GLU A 84 -3.72 -18.18 13.91
N VAL A 85 -3.02 -19.32 13.95
CA VAL A 85 -2.39 -19.84 15.18
C VAL A 85 -0.88 -19.77 15.00
N SER A 86 -0.21 -19.04 15.90
CA SER A 86 1.24 -18.90 15.93
C SER A 86 1.81 -19.51 17.22
N THR A 87 2.94 -20.21 17.10
CA THR A 87 3.71 -20.65 18.27
C THR A 87 4.43 -19.45 18.89
N PHE A 88 4.52 -19.41 20.23
CA PHE A 88 5.31 -18.40 20.95
C PHE A 88 6.73 -18.39 20.42
N ARG A 89 7.22 -17.21 20.12
CA ARG A 89 8.55 -17.03 19.52
C ARG A 89 9.51 -16.47 20.56
N GLY A 90 10.70 -17.09 20.63
CA GLY A 90 11.81 -16.62 21.44
C GLY A 90 12.60 -15.48 20.79
N SER A 91 13.42 -14.83 21.57
CA SER A 91 14.43 -13.89 21.11
C SER A 91 15.56 -14.68 20.43
N GLN A 92 16.04 -14.20 19.26
CA GLN A 92 17.28 -14.74 18.72
C GLN A 92 18.41 -14.35 19.68
N PRO A 93 19.29 -15.28 20.12
CA PRO A 93 20.52 -14.85 20.75
C PRO A 93 21.23 -13.91 19.74
N HIS A 94 21.78 -12.80 20.23
CA HIS A 94 22.58 -11.90 19.42
C HIS A 94 23.65 -12.73 18.71
N ALA A 95 23.44 -13.06 17.45
CA ALA A 95 24.46 -13.68 16.64
C ALA A 95 25.56 -12.63 16.47
N GLU A 96 26.67 -12.85 17.12
CA GLU A 96 27.91 -12.17 16.82
C GLU A 96 28.11 -12.22 15.31
N GLN A 97 28.22 -11.07 14.74
CA GLN A 97 28.48 -10.65 13.38
C GLN A 97 29.09 -11.74 12.45
N GLY A 98 28.27 -12.23 11.53
CA GLY A 98 28.75 -12.95 10.36
C GLY A 98 27.63 -13.05 9.32
N PRO A 99 27.92 -12.90 8.01
CA PRO A 99 26.92 -13.06 6.96
C PRO A 99 26.65 -14.56 6.73
N ALA A 100 25.97 -15.20 7.68
CA ALA A 100 25.50 -16.56 7.53
C ALA A 100 24.10 -16.53 6.88
N HIS A 101 24.06 -16.61 5.59
CA HIS A 101 22.93 -17.10 4.82
C HIS A 101 22.73 -18.58 5.14
N GLY A 102 21.93 -18.91 6.13
CA GLY A 102 21.66 -20.30 6.40
C GLY A 102 20.87 -20.54 7.68
N LYS A 103 19.65 -21.04 7.53
CA LYS A 103 18.78 -21.63 8.54
C LYS A 103 18.28 -20.67 9.63
N ASN A 104 17.25 -19.89 9.28
CA ASN A 104 16.33 -19.37 10.30
C ASN A 104 15.46 -20.53 10.79
N GLU A 105 15.92 -21.22 11.80
CA GLU A 105 15.09 -22.12 12.57
C GLU A 105 14.04 -21.29 13.30
N ASN A 106 12.79 -21.78 13.37
CA ASN A 106 11.76 -21.21 14.20
C ASN A 106 12.21 -21.34 15.65
N ILE A 107 12.74 -20.26 16.23
CA ILE A 107 13.09 -20.23 17.64
C ILE A 107 11.78 -20.07 18.42
N PHE A 108 11.32 -21.16 18.99
CA PHE A 108 10.19 -21.16 19.89
C PHE A 108 10.63 -20.62 21.25
N GLY A 109 9.75 -19.88 21.90
CA GLY A 109 10.03 -19.20 23.16
C GLY A 109 8.94 -19.35 24.19
N THR A 110 9.11 -18.64 25.28
CA THR A 110 8.09 -18.54 26.32
C THR A 110 7.01 -17.52 25.94
N PHE A 111 5.95 -17.49 26.71
CA PHE A 111 4.89 -16.49 26.60
C PHE A 111 5.41 -15.06 26.74
N GLU A 112 6.30 -14.84 27.72
CA GLU A 112 6.93 -13.55 28.00
C GLU A 112 7.82 -13.12 26.82
N GLU A 113 8.64 -14.03 26.30
CA GLU A 113 9.50 -13.74 25.15
C GLU A 113 8.69 -13.36 23.93
N ASP A 114 7.56 -14.04 23.64
CA ASP A 114 6.67 -13.66 22.54
C ASP A 114 6.10 -12.25 22.71
N ALA A 115 5.72 -11.89 23.94
CA ALA A 115 5.19 -10.56 24.25
C ALA A 115 6.24 -9.46 24.03
N PHE A 116 7.45 -9.65 24.56
CA PHE A 116 8.51 -8.64 24.50
C PHE A 116 9.13 -8.48 23.10
N ARG A 117 8.96 -9.43 22.20
CA ARG A 117 9.40 -9.29 20.81
C ARG A 117 8.37 -8.65 19.87
N ARG A 118 7.13 -8.42 20.32
CA ARG A 118 6.11 -7.70 19.53
C ARG A 118 6.54 -6.25 19.32
N ASP A 119 5.84 -5.58 18.43
CA ASP A 119 6.18 -4.21 18.02
C ASP A 119 5.81 -3.17 19.09
N PHE A 120 4.52 -3.06 19.41
CA PHE A 120 3.99 -2.04 20.33
C PHE A 120 3.29 -2.68 21.53
N THR A 121 3.35 -2.01 22.66
CA THR A 121 2.76 -2.47 23.93
C THR A 121 1.28 -2.82 23.79
N ILE A 122 0.53 -2.00 23.04
CA ILE A 122 -0.90 -2.19 22.78
C ILE A 122 -1.22 -3.43 21.92
N ASN A 123 -0.23 -4.03 21.27
CA ASN A 123 -0.35 -5.26 20.49
C ASN A 123 0.21 -6.49 21.21
N ALA A 124 0.73 -6.30 22.44
CA ALA A 124 1.22 -7.36 23.31
C ALA A 124 0.24 -7.70 24.43
N LEU A 125 -1.04 -7.50 24.17
CA LEU A 125 -2.14 -7.87 25.04
C LEU A 125 -2.67 -9.24 24.65
N TYR A 126 -2.94 -10.09 25.63
CA TYR A 126 -3.43 -11.45 25.48
C TYR A 126 -4.73 -11.64 26.26
N TYR A 127 -5.58 -12.51 25.81
CA TYR A 127 -6.83 -12.82 26.49
C TYR A 127 -7.08 -14.33 26.53
N ASP A 128 -7.33 -14.84 27.72
CA ASP A 128 -7.78 -16.23 27.93
C ASP A 128 -9.32 -16.27 27.96
N PRO A 129 -9.98 -16.77 26.90
CA PRO A 129 -11.43 -16.80 26.86
C PRO A 129 -12.06 -17.85 27.78
N THR A 130 -11.27 -18.83 28.30
CA THR A 130 -11.76 -19.86 29.22
C THR A 130 -11.80 -19.36 30.65
N LYS A 131 -10.77 -18.60 31.06
CA LYS A 131 -10.68 -17.97 32.37
C LYS A 131 -11.26 -16.56 32.41
N GLN A 132 -11.56 -15.99 31.23
CA GLN A 132 -11.95 -14.58 31.06
C GLN A 132 -10.91 -13.62 31.62
N GLU A 133 -9.63 -13.95 31.44
CA GLU A 133 -8.49 -13.24 32.00
C GLU A 133 -7.77 -12.45 30.90
N LEU A 134 -7.51 -11.17 31.19
CA LEU A 134 -6.72 -10.28 30.34
C LEU A 134 -5.28 -10.23 30.87
N LEU A 135 -4.31 -10.54 30.01
CA LEU A 135 -2.90 -10.63 30.37
C LEU A 135 -2.11 -9.53 29.65
N ASP A 136 -1.31 -8.79 30.41
CA ASP A 136 -0.40 -7.74 29.93
C ASP A 136 1.03 -8.01 30.40
N PRO A 137 1.80 -8.87 29.71
CA PRO A 137 3.16 -9.22 30.13
C PRO A 137 4.11 -8.03 30.14
N THR A 138 3.82 -6.99 29.37
CA THR A 138 4.65 -5.77 29.33
C THR A 138 4.37 -4.85 30.53
N ALA A 139 3.30 -5.07 31.28
CA ALA A 139 2.77 -4.22 32.33
C ALA A 139 2.48 -2.76 31.90
N ARG A 140 2.45 -2.50 30.57
CA ARG A 140 2.26 -1.17 29.98
C ARG A 140 1.14 -1.13 28.94
N GLY A 141 0.82 -2.25 28.30
CA GLY A 141 -0.12 -2.30 27.18
C GLY A 141 -1.48 -1.69 27.51
N LEU A 142 -2.04 -2.00 28.68
CA LEU A 142 -3.32 -1.42 29.14
C LEU A 142 -3.22 0.06 29.48
N THR A 143 -2.12 0.48 30.10
CA THR A 143 -1.89 1.90 30.44
C THR A 143 -1.74 2.73 29.16
N ASP A 144 -0.92 2.25 28.22
CA ASP A 144 -0.68 2.93 26.96
C ASP A 144 -1.95 2.96 26.07
N LEU A 145 -2.75 1.89 26.10
CA LEU A 145 -4.04 1.83 25.42
C LEU A 145 -5.04 2.86 25.97
N ASN A 146 -5.17 2.97 27.30
CA ASN A 146 -6.00 3.97 27.96
C ASN A 146 -5.55 5.40 27.65
N ALA A 147 -4.24 5.63 27.63
CA ALA A 147 -3.64 6.93 27.30
C ALA A 147 -3.69 7.26 25.80
N ARG A 148 -4.15 6.33 24.95
CA ARG A 148 -4.05 6.41 23.49
C ARG A 148 -2.63 6.72 23.03
N ALA A 149 -1.65 6.07 23.64
CA ALA A 149 -0.24 6.26 23.36
C ALA A 149 0.32 5.08 22.55
N LEU A 150 1.03 5.38 21.48
CA LEU A 150 1.76 4.38 20.72
C LEU A 150 3.19 4.27 21.24
N VAL A 151 3.46 3.19 21.93
CA VAL A 151 4.76 2.93 22.59
C VAL A 151 5.37 1.64 22.04
N ILE A 152 6.60 1.73 21.55
CA ILE A 152 7.36 0.57 21.07
C ILE A 152 7.91 -0.23 22.27
N ILE A 153 7.97 -1.54 22.14
CA ILE A 153 8.54 -2.43 23.18
C ILE A 153 10.05 -2.48 22.98
N GLY A 154 10.82 -2.13 24.02
CA GLY A 154 12.28 -2.11 24.00
C GLY A 154 12.88 -0.81 23.47
N ASP A 155 14.19 -0.83 23.16
CA ASP A 155 14.88 0.35 22.62
C ASP A 155 14.47 0.64 21.17
N PRO A 156 13.96 1.86 20.87
CA PRO A 156 13.41 2.17 19.56
C PRO A 156 14.41 1.95 18.40
N LEU A 157 15.65 2.38 18.56
CA LEU A 157 16.67 2.27 17.51
C LEU A 157 17.00 0.80 17.21
N THR A 158 17.22 0.01 18.22
CA THR A 158 17.45 -1.44 18.10
C THR A 158 16.29 -2.10 17.39
N ARG A 159 15.05 -1.79 17.80
CA ARG A 159 13.84 -2.40 17.23
C ARG A 159 13.59 -2.01 15.78
N PHE A 160 13.92 -0.78 15.38
CA PHE A 160 13.82 -0.35 13.98
C PHE A 160 14.96 -0.90 13.10
N THR A 161 16.14 -1.13 13.68
CA THR A 161 17.24 -1.80 12.98
C THR A 161 16.92 -3.28 12.72
N GLU A 162 16.31 -3.97 13.69
CA GLU A 162 15.85 -5.35 13.51
C GLU A 162 14.77 -5.49 12.44
N ASP A 163 13.79 -4.60 12.45
CA ASP A 163 12.68 -4.58 11.48
C ASP A 163 12.19 -3.15 11.20
N PRO A 164 12.72 -2.50 10.15
CA PRO A 164 12.33 -1.14 9.79
C PRO A 164 10.85 -0.97 9.44
N VAL A 165 10.14 -2.05 9.07
CA VAL A 165 8.69 -2.02 8.80
C VAL A 165 7.89 -1.59 10.02
N ARG A 166 8.42 -1.73 11.24
CA ARG A 166 7.79 -1.21 12.46
C ARG A 166 7.54 0.30 12.40
N MET A 167 8.39 1.07 11.69
CA MET A 167 8.15 2.52 11.47
C MET A 167 6.91 2.78 10.62
N ILE A 168 6.73 2.01 9.54
CA ILE A 168 5.51 2.07 8.70
C ILE A 168 4.27 1.67 9.51
N ARG A 169 4.39 0.62 10.32
CA ARG A 169 3.33 0.17 11.21
C ARG A 169 2.96 1.22 12.25
N ALA A 170 3.96 1.99 12.76
CA ALA A 170 3.68 3.13 13.63
C ALA A 170 2.77 4.16 12.94
N ALA A 171 3.12 4.61 11.73
CA ALA A 171 2.29 5.54 10.95
C ALA A 171 0.85 5.03 10.77
N ARG A 172 0.70 3.73 10.43
CA ARG A 172 -0.60 3.10 10.28
C ARG A 172 -1.43 3.08 11.57
N PHE A 173 -0.81 2.79 12.71
CA PHE A 173 -1.52 2.78 13.99
C PHE A 173 -1.89 4.18 14.47
N LEU A 174 -1.04 5.17 14.25
CA LEU A 174 -1.38 6.57 14.52
C LEU A 174 -2.64 6.99 13.77
N ALA A 175 -2.71 6.70 12.47
CA ALA A 175 -3.86 7.02 11.64
C ALA A 175 -5.12 6.20 12.01
N LYS A 176 -4.96 4.87 12.18
CA LYS A 176 -6.09 3.96 12.42
C LYS A 176 -6.73 4.16 13.79
N LEU A 177 -5.94 4.44 14.81
CA LEU A 177 -6.39 4.44 16.21
C LEU A 177 -6.53 5.85 16.79
N ASP A 178 -6.14 6.88 16.06
CA ASP A 178 -6.04 8.25 16.55
C ASP A 178 -5.21 8.33 17.83
N PHE A 179 -4.06 7.68 17.81
CA PHE A 179 -3.13 7.60 18.94
C PHE A 179 -2.04 8.67 18.82
N LYS A 180 -1.47 9.03 19.97
CA LYS A 180 -0.35 9.96 20.05
C LYS A 180 0.97 9.18 20.04
N ILE A 181 1.98 9.74 19.38
CA ILE A 181 3.35 9.23 19.42
C ILE A 181 4.20 10.13 20.34
N ASP A 182 5.06 9.51 21.13
CA ASP A 182 6.02 10.26 21.95
C ASP A 182 6.98 11.05 21.04
N PRO A 183 7.27 12.35 21.32
CA PRO A 183 8.17 13.16 20.51
C PRO A 183 9.57 12.57 20.32
N SER A 184 10.09 11.85 21.33
CA SER A 184 11.38 11.16 21.24
C SER A 184 11.33 10.02 20.22
N LEU A 185 10.28 9.19 20.27
CA LEU A 185 10.05 8.11 19.30
C LEU A 185 9.88 8.67 17.89
N LYS A 186 9.10 9.75 17.72
CA LYS A 186 8.94 10.46 16.44
C LYS A 186 10.30 10.91 15.88
N THR A 187 11.17 11.44 16.73
CA THR A 187 12.51 11.89 16.34
C THR A 187 13.40 10.72 15.90
N VAL A 188 13.34 9.58 16.60
CA VAL A 188 14.09 8.38 16.23
C VAL A 188 13.61 7.86 14.87
N ILE A 189 12.32 7.80 14.62
CA ILE A 189 11.77 7.38 13.32
C ILE A 189 12.27 8.29 12.21
N LYS A 190 12.13 9.61 12.35
CA LYS A 190 12.55 10.58 11.32
C LYS A 190 14.04 10.46 10.98
N LYS A 191 14.90 10.29 11.98
CA LYS A 191 16.35 10.15 11.79
C LYS A 191 16.74 8.85 11.10
N ASN A 192 15.95 7.80 11.26
CA ASN A 192 16.26 6.46 10.78
C ASN A 192 15.36 5.99 9.62
N ALA A 193 14.59 6.88 9.01
CA ALA A 193 13.69 6.57 7.91
C ALA A 193 14.39 5.84 6.74
N ALA A 194 15.66 6.14 6.49
CA ALA A 194 16.49 5.50 5.46
C ALA A 194 16.65 3.97 5.66
N LEU A 195 16.47 3.45 6.88
CA LEU A 195 16.49 2.01 7.12
C LEU A 195 15.44 1.25 6.30
N LEU A 196 14.38 1.91 5.86
CA LEU A 196 13.38 1.29 4.95
C LEU A 196 13.99 0.81 3.64
N GLN A 197 15.07 1.41 3.17
CA GLN A 197 15.78 0.98 1.95
C GLN A 197 16.43 -0.41 2.11
N LEU A 198 16.60 -0.90 3.34
CA LEU A 198 17.13 -2.23 3.62
C LEU A 198 16.03 -3.31 3.61
N VAL A 199 14.78 -2.91 3.56
CA VAL A 199 13.64 -3.84 3.53
C VAL A 199 13.45 -4.37 2.10
N ALA A 200 13.20 -5.67 1.97
CA ALA A 200 12.90 -6.27 0.67
C ALA A 200 11.73 -5.53 -0.02
N PRO A 201 11.89 -5.05 -1.28
CA PRO A 201 10.87 -4.27 -1.98
C PRO A 201 9.50 -4.95 -2.11
N ALA A 202 9.48 -6.29 -2.18
CA ALA A 202 8.25 -7.07 -2.19
C ALA A 202 7.48 -6.95 -0.85
N ARG A 203 8.20 -6.93 0.28
CA ARG A 203 7.60 -6.74 1.61
C ARG A 203 7.06 -5.31 1.76
N LEU A 204 7.76 -4.30 1.24
CA LEU A 204 7.24 -2.93 1.23
C LEU A 204 5.99 -2.78 0.37
N PHE A 205 5.87 -3.55 -0.72
CA PHE A 205 4.64 -3.60 -1.50
C PHE A 205 3.47 -4.21 -0.69
N GLU A 206 3.69 -5.27 0.06
CA GLU A 206 2.65 -5.84 0.94
C GLU A 206 2.20 -4.85 2.02
N GLU A 207 3.14 -4.12 2.65
CA GLU A 207 2.78 -3.06 3.58
C GLU A 207 2.03 -1.92 2.88
N PHE A 208 2.45 -1.48 1.69
CA PHE A 208 1.71 -0.50 0.89
C PHE A 208 0.24 -0.88 0.69
N LEU A 209 -0.05 -2.14 0.41
CA LEU A 209 -1.44 -2.62 0.28
C LEU A 209 -2.22 -2.45 1.59
N LYS A 210 -1.61 -2.73 2.74
CA LYS A 210 -2.23 -2.57 4.06
C LYS A 210 -2.47 -1.10 4.43
N LEU A 211 -1.56 -0.19 4.00
CA LEU A 211 -1.68 1.25 4.20
C LEU A 211 -2.82 1.84 3.36
N SER A 212 -2.92 1.38 2.10
CA SER A 212 -3.74 1.98 1.06
C SER A 212 -5.19 1.47 1.04
N LEU A 213 -5.43 0.23 1.50
CA LEU A 213 -6.73 -0.44 1.30
C LEU A 213 -7.51 -0.63 2.61
N ALA A 214 -7.16 0.10 3.66
CA ALA A 214 -7.86 0.03 4.94
C ALA A 214 -9.02 1.04 5.10
N GLY A 215 -9.22 1.95 4.15
CA GLY A 215 -10.23 3.01 4.20
C GLY A 215 -9.83 4.23 5.05
N GLN A 216 -8.52 4.37 5.29
CA GLN A 216 -7.88 5.45 6.06
C GLN A 216 -6.53 5.79 5.41
N SER A 217 -6.47 5.73 4.07
CA SER A 217 -5.20 5.93 3.36
C SER A 217 -4.74 7.38 3.45
N GLU A 218 -5.63 8.37 3.40
CA GLU A 218 -5.27 9.78 3.50
C GLU A 218 -4.53 10.07 4.81
N SER A 219 -5.14 9.79 5.95
CA SER A 219 -4.51 10.00 7.27
C SER A 219 -3.26 9.16 7.48
N THR A 220 -3.21 7.96 6.91
CA THR A 220 -2.03 7.08 6.97
C THR A 220 -0.85 7.66 6.21
N PHE A 221 -1.08 8.18 5.00
CA PHE A 221 -0.03 8.79 4.19
C PHE A 221 0.40 10.15 4.77
N GLU A 222 -0.50 10.89 5.40
CA GLU A 222 -0.12 12.08 6.18
C GLU A 222 0.80 11.74 7.36
N ALA A 223 0.50 10.65 8.09
CA ALA A 223 1.37 10.17 9.15
C ALA A 223 2.74 9.69 8.62
N LEU A 224 2.78 9.00 7.46
CA LEU A 224 4.04 8.63 6.79
C LEU A 224 4.84 9.88 6.40
N ASN A 225 4.17 10.89 5.88
CA ASN A 225 4.78 12.17 5.52
C ASN A 225 5.38 12.89 6.75
N ASP A 226 4.60 12.99 7.81
CA ASP A 226 5.03 13.62 9.08
C ASP A 226 6.20 12.87 9.75
N LEU A 227 6.36 11.57 9.46
CA LEU A 227 7.45 10.73 9.94
C LEU A 227 8.63 10.61 8.96
N ASN A 228 8.65 11.33 7.85
CA ASN A 228 9.66 11.27 6.78
C ASN A 228 9.77 9.88 6.11
N LEU A 229 8.73 9.07 6.14
CA LEU A 229 8.74 7.70 5.61
C LEU A 229 8.32 7.61 4.14
N LEU A 230 7.76 8.68 3.55
CA LEU A 230 7.34 8.69 2.14
C LEU A 230 8.52 8.62 1.18
N HIS A 231 9.58 9.41 1.42
CA HIS A 231 10.73 9.47 0.51
C HIS A 231 11.43 8.11 0.32
N PRO A 232 11.73 7.31 1.37
CA PRO A 232 12.28 5.97 1.16
C PRO A 232 11.35 5.02 0.38
N MET A 233 10.04 5.23 0.44
CA MET A 233 9.06 4.42 -0.29
C MET A 233 8.83 4.91 -1.72
N PHE A 234 8.88 6.22 -1.94
CA PHE A 234 8.62 6.88 -3.24
C PHE A 234 9.70 7.92 -3.55
N PRO A 235 10.94 7.49 -3.85
CA PRO A 235 12.11 8.39 -3.88
C PRO A 235 12.05 9.47 -4.96
N PHE A 236 11.29 9.26 -6.04
CA PHE A 236 11.20 10.23 -7.14
C PHE A 236 10.16 11.32 -6.91
N ASN A 237 9.09 11.05 -6.18
CA ASN A 237 8.01 11.99 -5.99
C ASN A 237 8.15 12.86 -4.74
N HIS A 238 8.81 12.33 -3.71
CA HIS A 238 8.80 12.95 -2.39
C HIS A 238 10.16 13.50 -1.96
N GLN A 239 10.91 14.13 -2.89
CA GLN A 239 12.15 14.83 -2.55
C GLN A 239 11.92 15.94 -1.51
N THR A 240 10.75 16.59 -1.55
CA THR A 240 10.33 17.64 -0.61
C THR A 240 9.61 17.11 0.62
N HIS A 241 9.40 15.80 0.73
CA HIS A 241 8.66 15.17 1.83
C HIS A 241 7.25 15.76 2.07
N GLN A 242 6.54 16.16 1.02
CA GLN A 242 5.17 16.66 1.14
C GLN A 242 4.25 15.99 0.14
N LEU A 243 3.07 15.54 0.62
CA LEU A 243 1.99 15.11 -0.25
C LEU A 243 1.43 16.30 -1.02
N THR A 244 1.25 16.14 -2.32
CA THR A 244 0.57 17.13 -3.17
C THR A 244 -0.93 17.12 -2.93
N ALA A 245 -1.63 18.19 -3.34
CA ALA A 245 -3.09 18.25 -3.27
C ALA A 245 -3.72 17.13 -4.14
N PHE A 246 -3.16 16.86 -5.31
CA PHE A 246 -3.59 15.77 -6.19
C PHE A 246 -3.52 14.40 -5.49
N GLU A 247 -2.40 14.10 -4.84
CA GLU A 247 -2.22 12.84 -4.10
C GLU A 247 -3.22 12.72 -2.95
N ARG A 248 -3.46 13.80 -2.18
CA ARG A 248 -4.50 13.84 -1.12
C ARG A 248 -5.89 13.54 -1.68
N HIS A 249 -6.26 14.16 -2.80
CA HIS A 249 -7.55 13.89 -3.46
C HIS A 249 -7.67 12.43 -3.91
N ALA A 250 -6.59 11.81 -4.40
CA ALA A 250 -6.59 10.41 -4.79
C ALA A 250 -6.74 9.48 -3.59
N LEU A 251 -6.06 9.77 -2.47
CA LEU A 251 -6.16 9.03 -1.22
C LEU A 251 -7.58 9.14 -0.63
N ALA A 252 -8.10 10.35 -0.51
CA ALA A 252 -9.46 10.61 -0.01
C ALA A 252 -10.53 9.89 -0.86
N SER A 253 -10.40 9.95 -2.20
CA SER A 253 -11.30 9.23 -3.13
C SER A 253 -11.20 7.72 -2.97
N THR A 254 -10.01 7.19 -2.69
CA THR A 254 -9.79 5.77 -2.40
C THR A 254 -10.52 5.36 -1.13
N ASP A 255 -10.38 6.13 -0.06
CA ASP A 255 -11.03 5.87 1.22
C ASP A 255 -12.56 5.92 1.12
N GLU A 256 -13.10 6.90 0.40
CA GLU A 256 -14.55 7.00 0.16
C GLU A 256 -15.09 5.79 -0.60
N ARG A 257 -14.37 5.31 -1.63
CA ARG A 257 -14.75 4.10 -2.36
C ARG A 257 -14.75 2.86 -1.48
N ILE A 258 -13.74 2.70 -0.61
CA ILE A 258 -13.65 1.56 0.31
C ILE A 258 -14.80 1.63 1.33
N ARG A 259 -15.06 2.79 1.93
CA ARG A 259 -16.16 2.98 2.88
C ARG A 259 -17.54 2.73 2.26
N SER A 260 -17.71 3.08 0.99
CA SER A 260 -18.95 2.79 0.23
C SER A 260 -19.01 1.36 -0.35
N GLY A 261 -18.09 0.46 0.03
CA GLY A 261 -18.08 -0.94 -0.41
C GLY A 261 -17.68 -1.14 -1.88
N LYS A 262 -17.16 -0.12 -2.56
CA LYS A 262 -16.72 -0.19 -3.95
C LYS A 262 -15.32 -0.78 -4.03
N SER A 263 -15.06 -1.54 -5.10
CA SER A 263 -13.74 -2.10 -5.36
C SER A 263 -12.72 -1.00 -5.69
N VAL A 264 -11.51 -1.16 -5.16
CA VAL A 264 -10.36 -0.31 -5.45
C VAL A 264 -9.23 -1.17 -5.97
N THR A 265 -8.50 -0.67 -6.96
CA THR A 265 -7.27 -1.30 -7.44
C THR A 265 -6.06 -0.50 -6.99
N PRO A 266 -5.03 -1.16 -6.42
CA PRO A 266 -3.78 -0.49 -6.04
C PRO A 266 -3.12 0.29 -7.19
N ALA A 267 -3.34 -0.15 -8.43
CA ALA A 267 -2.77 0.50 -9.62
C ALA A 267 -3.20 1.97 -9.78
N PHE A 268 -4.44 2.31 -9.43
CA PHE A 268 -4.93 3.68 -9.53
C PHE A 268 -4.20 4.60 -8.55
N LEU A 269 -4.10 4.17 -7.29
CA LEU A 269 -3.42 4.95 -6.25
C LEU A 269 -1.92 5.06 -6.53
N LEU A 270 -1.28 3.96 -6.97
CA LEU A 270 0.13 3.99 -7.38
C LEU A 270 0.36 4.93 -8.57
N ALA A 271 -0.56 4.93 -9.56
CA ALA A 271 -0.49 5.88 -10.67
C ALA A 271 -0.60 7.34 -10.18
N SER A 272 -1.41 7.60 -9.15
CA SER A 272 -1.54 8.94 -8.56
C SER A 272 -0.30 9.35 -7.77
N LEU A 273 0.23 8.45 -6.93
CA LEU A 273 1.41 8.72 -6.11
C LEU A 273 2.71 8.86 -6.92
N LEU A 274 2.76 8.34 -8.14
CA LEU A 274 3.93 8.43 -9.03
C LEU A 274 3.71 9.41 -10.20
N TRP A 275 2.60 10.18 -10.16
CA TRP A 275 2.25 11.07 -11.26
C TRP A 275 3.26 12.16 -11.51
N ASP A 276 3.74 12.83 -10.47
CA ASP A 276 4.71 13.92 -10.61
C ASP A 276 6.05 13.42 -11.15
N GLY A 277 6.51 12.24 -10.69
CA GLY A 277 7.67 11.57 -11.24
C GLY A 277 7.51 11.26 -12.74
N PHE A 278 6.34 10.76 -13.13
CA PHE A 278 6.02 10.54 -14.55
C PHE A 278 6.05 11.84 -15.36
N LEU A 279 5.47 12.93 -14.85
CA LEU A 279 5.49 14.23 -15.54
C LEU A 279 6.91 14.76 -15.75
N VAL A 280 7.77 14.65 -14.73
CA VAL A 280 9.18 15.05 -14.83
C VAL A 280 9.93 14.24 -15.90
N GLN A 281 9.75 12.91 -15.93
CA GLN A 281 10.38 12.06 -16.94
C GLN A 281 9.81 12.32 -18.34
N LYS A 282 8.51 12.58 -18.46
CA LYS A 282 7.88 12.93 -19.72
C LYS A 282 8.42 14.25 -20.29
N GLN A 283 8.57 15.26 -19.45
CA GLN A 283 9.15 16.55 -19.84
C GLN A 283 10.58 16.39 -20.36
N LYS A 284 11.43 15.63 -19.64
CA LYS A 284 12.80 15.30 -20.10
C LYS A 284 12.81 14.63 -21.48
N SER A 285 11.90 13.67 -21.70
CA SER A 285 11.80 12.97 -22.99
C SER A 285 11.37 13.90 -24.11
N LEU A 286 10.46 14.84 -23.85
CA LEU A 286 10.05 15.88 -24.82
C LEU A 286 11.20 16.82 -25.17
N GLU A 287 12.01 17.23 -24.19
CA GLU A 287 13.21 18.08 -24.39
C GLU A 287 14.28 17.36 -25.23
N GLN A 288 14.35 16.03 -25.15
CA GLN A 288 15.20 15.20 -26.00
C GLN A 288 14.65 15.04 -27.43
N GLY A 289 13.47 15.63 -27.72
CA GLY A 289 12.90 15.66 -29.06
C GLY A 289 11.96 14.48 -29.39
N LEU A 290 11.57 13.65 -28.41
CA LEU A 290 10.57 12.61 -28.63
C LEU A 290 9.19 13.22 -28.93
N GLY A 291 8.38 12.50 -29.72
CA GLY A 291 6.98 12.85 -29.88
C GLY A 291 6.18 12.62 -28.61
N LEU A 292 5.01 13.28 -28.47
CA LEU A 292 4.20 13.24 -27.24
C LEU A 292 3.89 11.80 -26.76
N LEU A 293 3.52 10.91 -27.68
CA LEU A 293 3.20 9.51 -27.34
C LEU A 293 4.45 8.72 -26.94
N ASP A 294 5.54 8.88 -27.67
CA ASP A 294 6.81 8.21 -27.39
C ASP A 294 7.41 8.71 -26.07
N ALA A 295 7.28 10.01 -25.77
CA ALA A 295 7.70 10.61 -24.52
C ALA A 295 6.89 10.08 -23.34
N ALA A 296 5.58 9.93 -23.48
CA ALA A 296 4.72 9.34 -22.44
C ALA A 296 5.08 7.87 -22.19
N GLN A 297 5.32 7.09 -23.26
CA GLN A 297 5.73 5.69 -23.15
C GLN A 297 7.09 5.56 -22.42
N ALA A 298 8.11 6.30 -22.87
CA ALA A 298 9.44 6.29 -22.27
C ALA A 298 9.41 6.73 -20.80
N ALA A 299 8.64 7.78 -20.50
CA ALA A 299 8.47 8.27 -19.14
C ALA A 299 7.81 7.22 -18.22
N SER A 300 6.76 6.55 -18.72
CA SER A 300 6.07 5.52 -17.93
C SER A 300 6.98 4.33 -17.63
N ASP A 301 7.81 3.92 -18.60
CA ASP A 301 8.78 2.85 -18.42
C ASP A 301 9.85 3.24 -17.39
N THR A 302 10.44 4.43 -17.52
CA THR A 302 11.47 4.94 -16.63
C THR A 302 10.93 5.10 -15.20
N THR A 303 9.77 5.73 -15.03
CA THR A 303 9.18 5.94 -13.70
C THR A 303 8.92 4.62 -12.96
N VAL A 304 8.42 3.60 -13.69
CA VAL A 304 8.21 2.28 -13.10
C VAL A 304 9.54 1.63 -12.74
N LEU A 305 10.54 1.65 -13.63
CA LEU A 305 11.86 1.05 -13.38
C LEU A 305 12.54 1.68 -12.17
N ASP A 306 12.49 3.00 -12.06
CA ASP A 306 13.09 3.76 -10.96
C ASP A 306 12.41 3.48 -9.61
N GLN A 307 11.12 3.13 -9.61
CA GLN A 307 10.35 2.81 -8.39
C GLN A 307 10.56 1.37 -7.90
N LEU A 308 10.85 0.41 -8.77
CA LEU A 308 10.94 -1.02 -8.41
C LEU A 308 11.94 -1.35 -7.30
N PRO A 309 13.12 -0.68 -7.19
CA PRO A 309 14.05 -0.93 -6.09
C PRO A 309 13.49 -0.55 -4.71
N ALA A 310 12.59 0.42 -4.64
CA ALA A 310 11.94 0.82 -3.38
C ALA A 310 10.73 -0.04 -3.08
N ILE A 311 9.82 -0.22 -4.05
CA ILE A 311 8.62 -1.04 -3.91
C ILE A 311 8.47 -1.92 -5.15
N ALA A 312 8.51 -3.25 -4.98
CA ALA A 312 8.38 -4.21 -6.09
C ALA A 312 6.92 -4.32 -6.54
N ILE A 313 6.50 -3.40 -7.40
CA ILE A 313 5.13 -3.37 -7.90
C ILE A 313 4.92 -4.49 -8.94
N PRO A 314 3.98 -5.44 -8.72
CA PRO A 314 3.71 -6.52 -9.68
C PRO A 314 3.30 -6.01 -11.07
N LYS A 315 3.75 -6.71 -12.13
CA LYS A 315 3.53 -6.33 -13.53
C LYS A 315 2.05 -6.04 -13.87
N ARG A 316 1.11 -6.77 -13.28
CA ARG A 316 -0.34 -6.53 -13.47
C ARG A 316 -0.80 -5.12 -13.05
N PHE A 317 -0.13 -4.51 -12.06
CA PHE A 317 -0.44 -3.16 -11.62
C PHE A 317 0.33 -2.12 -12.42
N THR A 318 1.64 -2.35 -12.69
CA THR A 318 2.44 -1.40 -13.48
C THR A 318 1.88 -1.22 -14.89
N GLN A 319 1.39 -2.30 -15.52
CA GLN A 319 0.72 -2.21 -16.82
C GLN A 319 -0.53 -1.32 -16.76
N THR A 320 -1.34 -1.46 -15.71
CA THR A 320 -2.54 -0.63 -15.53
C THR A 320 -2.19 0.83 -15.28
N MET A 321 -1.15 1.12 -14.49
CA MET A 321 -0.65 2.47 -14.25
C MET A 321 -0.24 3.15 -15.55
N LYS A 322 0.59 2.49 -16.37
CA LYS A 322 1.03 2.98 -17.69
C LYS A 322 -0.15 3.30 -18.59
N GLU A 323 -1.12 2.36 -18.71
CA GLU A 323 -2.33 2.57 -19.48
C GLU A 323 -3.13 3.80 -18.99
N ILE A 324 -3.20 4.08 -17.68
CA ILE A 324 -3.86 5.27 -17.14
C ILE A 324 -3.11 6.55 -17.56
N TRP A 325 -1.79 6.58 -17.43
CA TRP A 325 -0.96 7.74 -17.79
C TRP A 325 -0.98 8.05 -19.28
N GLU A 326 -0.83 7.05 -20.13
CA GLU A 326 -0.87 7.19 -21.60
C GLU A 326 -2.22 7.69 -22.10
N LEU A 327 -3.29 7.38 -21.39
CA LEU A 327 -4.62 7.85 -21.75
C LEU A 327 -4.84 9.33 -21.42
N GLN A 328 -4.08 9.95 -20.50
CA GLN A 328 -4.32 11.33 -20.09
C GLN A 328 -4.22 12.30 -21.26
N ASP A 329 -3.14 12.25 -22.06
CA ASP A 329 -2.99 13.10 -23.24
C ASP A 329 -4.11 12.89 -24.27
N ARG A 330 -4.57 11.64 -24.40
CA ARG A 330 -5.64 11.29 -25.33
C ARG A 330 -7.01 11.78 -24.88
N LEU A 331 -7.23 11.89 -23.56
CA LEU A 331 -8.43 12.48 -22.98
C LEU A 331 -8.45 14.01 -23.12
N GLU A 332 -7.29 14.65 -23.07
CA GLU A 332 -7.18 16.09 -23.29
C GLU A 332 -7.38 16.48 -24.78
N PHE A 333 -6.83 15.68 -25.71
CA PHE A 333 -6.86 15.96 -27.15
C PHE A 333 -7.99 15.19 -27.86
N LYS A 334 -9.18 15.74 -27.87
CA LYS A 334 -10.39 15.18 -28.46
C LYS A 334 -10.47 15.48 -29.99
N VAL A 335 -9.75 14.74 -30.82
CA VAL A 335 -9.68 14.99 -32.27
C VAL A 335 -10.20 13.81 -33.10
N GLY A 336 -11.13 14.06 -34.03
CA GLY A 336 -11.66 13.08 -34.96
C GLY A 336 -12.48 11.97 -34.30
N ARG A 337 -12.51 10.76 -34.90
CA ARG A 337 -13.24 9.60 -34.37
C ARG A 337 -12.55 8.89 -33.23
N ARG A 338 -11.37 9.33 -32.80
CA ARG A 338 -10.58 8.70 -31.75
C ARG A 338 -11.25 8.70 -30.38
N PRO A 339 -11.98 9.74 -29.95
CA PRO A 339 -12.68 9.75 -28.67
C PRO A 339 -13.64 8.59 -28.46
N LEU A 340 -14.46 8.19 -29.45
CA LEU A 340 -15.39 7.05 -29.28
C LEU A 340 -14.65 5.74 -28.99
N ARG A 341 -13.49 5.51 -29.61
CA ARG A 341 -12.67 4.31 -29.32
C ARG A 341 -12.09 4.33 -27.91
N LEU A 342 -11.95 5.52 -27.29
CA LEU A 342 -11.51 5.61 -25.91
C LEU A 342 -12.59 5.16 -24.93
N LEU A 343 -13.88 5.43 -25.22
CA LEU A 343 -15.01 4.96 -24.41
C LEU A 343 -15.04 3.43 -24.29
N GLU A 344 -14.62 2.72 -25.35
CA GLU A 344 -14.55 1.25 -25.39
C GLU A 344 -13.28 0.70 -24.72
N HIS A 345 -12.33 1.56 -24.34
CA HIS A 345 -11.07 1.11 -23.77
C HIS A 345 -11.26 0.58 -22.35
N LYS A 346 -10.73 -0.62 -22.06
CA LYS A 346 -10.86 -1.29 -20.75
C LYS A 346 -10.44 -0.45 -19.53
N ARG A 347 -9.59 0.58 -19.74
CA ARG A 347 -9.11 1.50 -18.68
C ARG A 347 -9.74 2.89 -18.77
N PHE A 348 -10.70 3.08 -19.67
CA PHE A 348 -11.33 4.39 -19.85
C PHE A 348 -11.84 4.94 -18.52
N ARG A 349 -12.61 4.16 -17.77
CA ARG A 349 -13.18 4.60 -16.50
C ARG A 349 -12.11 5.05 -15.50
N ALA A 350 -11.03 4.28 -15.35
CA ALA A 350 -9.94 4.64 -14.44
C ALA A 350 -9.19 5.90 -14.92
N ALA A 351 -8.93 6.02 -16.23
CA ALA A 351 -8.27 7.20 -16.79
C ALA A 351 -9.15 8.45 -16.69
N TYR A 352 -10.46 8.32 -16.85
CA TYR A 352 -11.43 9.40 -16.69
C TYR A 352 -11.51 9.83 -15.20
N ASP A 353 -11.64 8.89 -14.26
CA ASP A 353 -11.62 9.21 -12.82
C ASP A 353 -10.30 9.93 -12.44
N PHE A 354 -9.18 9.54 -13.06
CA PHE A 354 -7.88 10.21 -12.89
C PHE A 354 -7.88 11.64 -13.46
N LEU A 355 -8.49 11.86 -14.64
CA LEU A 355 -8.67 13.19 -15.22
C LEU A 355 -9.50 14.10 -14.32
N LEU A 356 -10.59 13.60 -13.73
CA LEU A 356 -11.40 14.37 -12.78
C LEU A 356 -10.64 14.78 -11.51
N LEU A 357 -9.69 13.94 -11.04
CA LEU A 357 -8.83 14.34 -9.93
C LEU A 357 -7.84 15.43 -10.34
N ARG A 358 -7.27 15.35 -11.55
CA ARG A 358 -6.36 16.37 -12.09
C ARG A 358 -7.06 17.70 -12.34
N GLU A 359 -8.32 17.67 -12.77
CA GLU A 359 -9.15 18.86 -12.98
C GLU A 359 -9.25 19.74 -11.72
N LYS A 360 -9.28 19.14 -10.53
CA LYS A 360 -9.35 19.87 -9.26
C LYS A 360 -8.15 20.79 -9.04
N GLU A 361 -7.01 20.48 -9.66
CA GLU A 361 -5.76 21.23 -9.56
C GLU A 361 -5.48 22.10 -10.80
N ASP A 362 -6.04 21.75 -11.96
CA ASP A 362 -5.83 22.46 -13.22
C ASP A 362 -7.15 22.73 -13.93
N SER A 363 -7.62 23.98 -13.82
CA SER A 363 -8.86 24.44 -14.46
C SER A 363 -8.87 24.33 -15.99
N LYS A 364 -7.71 24.18 -16.65
CA LYS A 364 -7.65 23.91 -18.09
C LYS A 364 -8.26 22.57 -18.46
N LEU A 365 -8.36 21.66 -17.51
CA LEU A 365 -8.94 20.34 -17.69
C LEU A 365 -10.48 20.30 -17.51
N THR A 366 -11.11 21.41 -17.08
CA THR A 366 -12.57 21.47 -16.87
C THR A 366 -13.34 21.18 -18.15
N GLU A 367 -12.96 21.78 -19.27
CA GLU A 367 -13.63 21.54 -20.56
C GLU A 367 -13.52 20.07 -21.01
N PRO A 368 -12.32 19.42 -21.05
CA PRO A 368 -12.25 17.99 -21.35
C PRO A 368 -13.00 17.13 -20.32
N ALA A 369 -12.91 17.41 -19.03
CA ALA A 369 -13.61 16.65 -17.99
C ALA A 369 -15.14 16.69 -18.16
N ASP A 370 -15.71 17.89 -18.35
CA ASP A 370 -17.14 18.09 -18.61
C ASP A 370 -17.60 17.39 -19.89
N TRP A 371 -16.79 17.46 -20.95
CA TRP A 371 -17.11 16.80 -22.21
C TRP A 371 -17.19 15.27 -22.04
N TRP A 372 -16.18 14.67 -21.36
CA TRP A 372 -16.18 13.24 -21.08
C TRP A 372 -17.31 12.82 -20.13
N THR A 373 -17.66 13.66 -19.17
CA THR A 373 -18.78 13.41 -18.25
C THR A 373 -20.08 13.29 -19.01
N ARG A 374 -20.32 14.20 -19.98
CA ARG A 374 -21.54 14.18 -20.79
C ARG A 374 -21.57 13.05 -21.80
N VAL A 375 -20.48 12.87 -22.58
CA VAL A 375 -20.49 11.93 -23.71
C VAL A 375 -20.68 10.47 -23.29
N GLN A 376 -20.18 10.06 -22.12
CA GLN A 376 -20.30 8.67 -21.68
C GLN A 376 -21.73 8.28 -21.29
N GLY A 377 -22.60 9.24 -21.00
CA GLY A 377 -24.01 9.00 -20.69
C GLY A 377 -24.97 9.07 -21.89
N GLU A 378 -24.47 9.46 -23.07
CA GLU A 378 -25.29 9.73 -24.24
C GLU A 378 -25.43 8.50 -25.17
N SER A 379 -26.48 8.52 -25.98
CA SER A 379 -26.68 7.51 -27.04
C SER A 379 -25.61 7.59 -28.12
N PRO A 380 -25.33 6.50 -28.84
CA PRO A 380 -24.31 6.49 -29.93
C PRO A 380 -24.52 7.56 -31.02
N ASP A 381 -25.77 7.94 -31.27
CA ASP A 381 -26.08 8.98 -32.25
C ASP A 381 -25.70 10.38 -31.76
N VAL A 382 -26.08 10.69 -30.52
CA VAL A 382 -25.69 11.94 -29.81
C VAL A 382 -24.18 12.03 -29.64
N GLN A 383 -23.52 10.94 -29.27
CA GLN A 383 -22.05 10.87 -29.17
C GLN A 383 -21.37 11.25 -30.52
N ARG A 384 -21.90 10.74 -31.63
CA ARG A 384 -21.41 11.10 -32.97
C ARG A 384 -21.62 12.58 -33.30
N ASP A 385 -22.75 13.17 -32.93
CA ASP A 385 -23.02 14.58 -33.17
C ASP A 385 -22.14 15.48 -32.28
N MET A 386 -21.90 15.12 -31.02
CA MET A 386 -20.95 15.81 -30.16
C MET A 386 -19.53 15.83 -30.75
N LEU A 387 -19.10 14.75 -31.42
CA LEU A 387 -17.80 14.71 -32.11
C LEU A 387 -17.74 15.64 -33.34
N LYS A 388 -18.84 15.72 -34.15
CA LYS A 388 -18.89 16.65 -35.28
C LYS A 388 -18.73 18.11 -34.86
N LEU A 389 -19.21 18.45 -33.66
CA LEU A 389 -19.04 19.80 -33.09
C LEU A 389 -17.58 20.11 -32.76
N LEU A 390 -16.80 19.12 -32.28
CA LEU A 390 -15.36 19.27 -32.00
C LEU A 390 -14.54 19.53 -33.29
N ASP A 391 -14.92 18.90 -34.41
CA ASP A 391 -14.22 19.05 -35.69
C ASP A 391 -14.49 20.43 -36.37
N ARG A 392 -15.50 21.19 -35.91
CA ARG A 392 -15.84 22.52 -36.44
C ARG A 392 -14.98 23.66 -35.88
N HIS A 393 -14.21 23.44 -34.82
CA HIS A 393 -13.26 24.44 -34.34
C HIS A 393 -12.00 24.44 -35.21
N PRO A 394 -11.50 25.62 -35.66
CA PRO A 394 -10.41 25.71 -36.62
C PRO A 394 -9.14 25.08 -36.07
N LYS A 395 -8.60 24.12 -36.81
CA LYS A 395 -7.28 23.53 -36.55
C LYS A 395 -6.23 24.64 -36.59
N GLN A 396 -5.50 24.84 -35.52
CA GLN A 396 -4.26 25.63 -35.60
C GLN A 396 -3.39 25.03 -36.72
N PRO A 397 -2.85 25.88 -37.61
CA PRO A 397 -2.11 25.39 -38.76
C PRO A 397 -0.85 24.68 -38.31
N ARG A 398 -0.76 23.38 -38.58
CA ARG A 398 0.47 22.61 -38.38
C ARG A 398 1.58 23.30 -39.17
N ARG A 399 2.58 23.90 -38.50
CA ARG A 399 3.83 24.36 -39.11
C ARG A 399 4.45 23.15 -39.83
N ARG A 400 4.28 23.10 -41.15
CA ARG A 400 4.99 22.15 -42.00
C ARG A 400 6.48 22.38 -41.85
N LYS A 401 7.21 21.50 -41.19
CA LYS A 401 8.67 21.46 -41.25
C LYS A 401 9.05 21.29 -42.73
N LYS A 402 9.62 22.32 -43.34
CA LYS A 402 10.22 22.24 -44.68
C LYS A 402 11.27 21.12 -44.65
N ARG A 403 11.01 20.07 -45.40
CA ARG A 403 11.97 18.99 -45.65
C ARG A 403 13.16 19.65 -46.36
N GLN A 404 14.28 19.85 -45.68
CA GLN A 404 15.53 20.26 -46.33
C GLN A 404 15.91 19.17 -47.34
N ARG A 405 15.90 19.51 -48.63
CA ARG A 405 16.44 18.66 -49.68
C ARG A 405 17.94 18.55 -49.41
N LYS A 406 18.46 17.35 -49.23
CA LYS A 406 19.89 17.10 -49.26
C LYS A 406 20.41 17.50 -50.64
N PRO A 407 21.52 18.23 -50.76
CA PRO A 407 22.14 18.49 -52.07
C PRO A 407 22.60 17.18 -52.67
N SER A 408 22.38 17.05 -54.01
CA SER A 408 22.86 15.92 -54.79
C SER A 408 24.41 15.96 -54.85
N PRO A 409 25.09 14.81 -54.84
CA PRO A 409 26.52 14.74 -55.03
C PRO A 409 26.93 15.25 -56.41
N PRO A 410 28.12 15.85 -56.55
CA PRO A 410 28.60 16.32 -57.85
C PRO A 410 28.90 15.16 -58.78
N PHE A 411 28.57 15.37 -60.07
CA PHE A 411 28.84 14.45 -61.16
C PHE A 411 30.34 14.47 -61.42
N GLU A 412 31.05 13.36 -61.22
CA GLU A 412 32.41 13.17 -61.72
C GLU A 412 32.33 12.81 -63.21
N SER A 413 33.01 13.65 -64.05
CA SER A 413 33.24 13.40 -65.44
C SER A 413 34.35 12.36 -65.58
N PRO A 414 34.31 11.42 -66.54
CA PRO A 414 35.38 10.51 -66.83
C PRO A 414 36.53 11.28 -67.56
N SER A 415 37.71 11.19 -67.01
CA SER A 415 38.95 11.60 -67.69
C SER A 415 39.39 10.53 -68.65
N GLU A 416 39.75 10.95 -69.85
CA GLU A 416 40.46 10.21 -70.88
C GLU A 416 41.82 9.69 -70.37
#